data_df7b2740401b2cd1b0b76b2cc8c922d8
#
_entry.id   df7b2740401b2cd1b0b76b2cc8c922d8
#
_cell.length_a   1.000
_cell.length_b   1.000
_cell.length_c   1.000
_cell.angle_alpha   90.00
_cell.angle_beta   90.00
_cell.angle_gamma   90.00
#
_symmetry.space_group_name_H-M   'P 1'
#
loop_
_entity.id
_entity.type
_entity.pdbx_description
1 polymer ?
#
loop_
_entity_poly.entity_id
_entity_poly.type
_entity_poly.pdbx_seq_one_letter_code
_entity_poly.pdbx_strand_id
1 'polypeptide(L)'
;KRTFDAAAGAGGAAGAAANAAGAANAVDVVDDVQASMQPRSRFRTSLHAEHSMLARLLLEAEGGDEGKTTDDSAILAHVQTLSPQALDLELRSLSAVAEGLRLMLCFFAAQLRSRRDVELTQACLALFIKIHADALVAMADELRAPLEAVHAAHANGWSDLQRVMHSACELTRT
;
A
#
# COMPACT_ATOMS: atom_id res chain seq x y z
N LYS A 1 4.32 50.50 -4.27
CA LYS A 1 4.17 51.49 -3.22
C LYS A 1 2.77 51.38 -2.67
N ARG A 2 2.56 50.63 -1.61
CA ARG A 2 1.52 50.85 -0.58
C ARG A 2 2.01 50.14 0.68
N THR A 3 2.46 50.95 1.59
CA THR A 3 2.71 50.68 3.00
C THR A 3 1.35 50.56 3.71
N PHE A 4 1.21 49.60 4.60
CA PHE A 4 0.18 49.69 5.65
C PHE A 4 0.79 49.34 7.00
N ASP A 5 0.55 50.28 7.91
CA ASP A 5 1.09 50.43 9.23
C ASP A 5 0.54 49.46 10.25
N ALA A 6 1.30 49.35 11.30
CA ALA A 6 1.05 48.66 12.54
C ALA A 6 -0.09 49.26 13.35
N ALA A 7 -0.80 48.45 14.11
CA ALA A 7 -1.49 48.87 15.33
C ALA A 7 -1.43 47.79 16.39
N ALA A 8 -0.76 48.13 17.47
CA ALA A 8 -0.69 47.41 18.73
C ALA A 8 -1.99 47.63 19.52
N GLY A 9 -2.42 46.60 20.26
CA GLY A 9 -3.50 46.70 21.23
C GLY A 9 -3.22 45.78 22.43
N ALA A 10 -2.75 46.41 23.49
CA ALA A 10 -2.51 45.81 24.82
C ALA A 10 -3.73 45.95 25.71
N GLY A 11 -3.87 45.09 26.68
CA GLY A 11 -4.78 45.20 27.83
C GLY A 11 -5.57 43.90 28.00
N GLY A 12 -5.62 43.28 29.11
CA GLY A 12 -5.58 43.63 30.48
C GLY A 12 -5.70 42.40 31.38
N ALA A 13 -5.29 42.63 32.57
CA ALA A 13 -4.97 41.75 33.66
C ALA A 13 -6.17 41.22 34.47
N ALA A 14 -5.82 40.19 35.27
CA ALA A 14 -6.25 39.87 36.63
C ALA A 14 -7.58 39.12 36.86
N GLY A 15 -7.42 38.04 37.59
CA GLY A 15 -8.48 37.29 38.27
C GLY A 15 -7.92 36.09 39.02
N ALA A 16 -7.29 36.37 40.17
CA ALA A 16 -6.91 35.36 41.13
C ALA A 16 -8.12 34.99 42.00
N ALA A 17 -8.32 33.69 42.24
CA ALA A 17 -8.93 33.22 43.48
C ALA A 17 -8.57 31.75 43.71
N ALA A 18 -7.90 31.51 44.79
CA ALA A 18 -7.59 30.25 45.40
C ALA A 18 -8.82 29.48 45.86
N ASN A 19 -8.80 28.17 45.82
CA ASN A 19 -9.30 27.38 46.94
C ASN A 19 -8.58 26.05 47.07
N ALA A 20 -8.21 25.78 48.30
CA ALA A 20 -7.40 24.68 48.77
C ALA A 20 -8.25 23.46 49.14
N ALA A 21 -7.55 22.36 49.32
CA ALA A 21 -7.83 21.18 50.14
C ALA A 21 -8.66 20.04 49.56
N GLY A 22 -8.00 18.91 49.43
CA GLY A 22 -8.56 17.60 49.25
C GLY A 22 -7.43 16.58 49.14
N ALA A 23 -6.98 16.07 50.29
CA ALA A 23 -5.92 15.09 50.45
C ALA A 23 -6.30 13.69 49.96
N ALA A 24 -5.26 12.95 49.56
CA ALA A 24 -5.08 11.50 49.63
C ALA A 24 -6.00 10.60 48.76
N ASN A 25 -5.44 10.11 47.66
CA ASN A 25 -5.31 8.68 47.50
C ASN A 25 -4.18 8.37 46.45
N ALA A 26 -3.04 8.08 46.98
CA ALA A 26 -2.01 7.38 46.24
C ALA A 26 -2.46 5.93 46.08
N VAL A 27 -2.94 5.58 44.90
CA VAL A 27 -3.11 4.20 44.48
C VAL A 27 -2.33 4.03 43.19
N ASP A 28 -1.28 3.34 43.34
CA ASP A 28 -0.50 2.55 42.44
C ASP A 28 -1.12 2.35 41.03
N VAL A 29 -0.74 3.17 40.05
CA VAL A 29 -1.08 3.00 38.64
C VAL A 29 0.22 3.10 37.84
N VAL A 30 1.11 2.14 38.03
CA VAL A 30 2.36 2.04 37.26
C VAL A 30 2.50 0.71 36.52
N ASP A 31 1.43 -0.11 36.41
CA ASP A 31 1.56 -1.41 35.73
C ASP A 31 0.73 -1.55 34.43
N ASP A 32 0.04 -0.52 33.95
CA ASP A 32 -0.80 -0.65 32.75
C ASP A 32 -0.24 0.02 31.48
N VAL A 33 0.98 0.56 31.51
CA VAL A 33 1.57 1.23 30.32
C VAL A 33 2.42 0.29 29.48
N GLN A 34 2.73 -0.92 29.95
CA GLN A 34 3.55 -1.88 29.22
C GLN A 34 2.79 -2.92 28.39
N ALA A 35 1.44 -2.95 28.53
CA ALA A 35 0.60 -3.89 27.75
C ALA A 35 0.18 -3.38 26.36
N SER A 36 0.56 -2.14 25.96
CA SER A 36 0.14 -1.56 24.68
C SER A 36 1.19 -1.61 23.57
N MET A 37 2.32 -2.26 23.80
CA MET A 37 3.34 -2.51 22.75
C MET A 37 3.27 -3.91 22.16
N GLN A 38 2.08 -4.41 21.91
CA GLN A 38 1.94 -5.56 21.02
C GLN A 38 2.02 -5.06 19.56
N PRO A 39 2.78 -5.74 18.70
CA PRO A 39 2.97 -5.30 17.34
C PRO A 39 1.62 -5.21 16.62
N ARG A 40 1.27 -4.02 16.19
CA ARG A 40 0.03 -3.68 15.48
C ARG A 40 -0.21 -4.48 14.19
N SER A 41 0.78 -5.31 13.78
CA SER A 41 0.75 -6.11 12.57
C SER A 41 -0.25 -7.27 12.59
N ARG A 42 -0.44 -7.94 13.75
CA ARG A 42 -1.35 -9.12 13.83
C ARG A 42 -2.84 -8.79 13.69
N PHE A 43 -3.27 -7.62 14.16
CA PHE A 43 -4.67 -7.21 14.05
C PHE A 43 -5.05 -6.74 12.64
N ARG A 44 -4.11 -6.20 11.88
CA ARG A 44 -4.35 -5.73 10.51
C ARG A 44 -4.46 -6.87 9.52
N THR A 45 -3.63 -7.91 9.64
CA THR A 45 -3.65 -9.09 8.78
C THR A 45 -4.96 -9.87 8.89
N SER A 46 -5.53 -9.99 10.09
CA SER A 46 -6.77 -10.73 10.30
C SER A 46 -8.00 -10.07 9.64
N LEU A 47 -8.12 -8.75 9.70
CA LEU A 47 -9.23 -8.02 9.10
C LEU A 47 -9.26 -8.10 7.56
N HIS A 48 -8.09 -8.15 6.92
CA HIS A 48 -8.01 -8.30 5.46
C HIS A 48 -8.34 -9.70 4.98
N ALA A 49 -7.87 -10.72 5.72
CA ALA A 49 -8.13 -12.12 5.40
C ALA A 49 -9.61 -12.49 5.48
N GLU A 50 -10.40 -11.78 6.30
CA GLU A 50 -11.82 -12.05 6.47
C GLU A 50 -12.71 -11.44 5.36
N HIS A 51 -12.25 -10.42 4.65
CA HIS A 51 -13.07 -9.63 3.73
C HIS A 51 -12.73 -9.77 2.25
N SER A 52 -11.58 -10.33 1.89
CA SER A 52 -11.15 -10.44 0.49
C SER A 52 -10.39 -11.73 0.25
N MET A 53 -10.81 -12.48 -0.78
CA MET A 53 -10.10 -13.68 -1.21
C MET A 53 -8.71 -13.34 -1.75
N LEU A 54 -8.60 -12.23 -2.47
CA LEU A 54 -7.33 -11.72 -2.98
C LEU A 54 -6.35 -11.40 -1.85
N ALA A 55 -6.80 -10.68 -0.81
CA ALA A 55 -5.97 -10.36 0.34
C ALA A 55 -5.45 -11.63 1.04
N ARG A 56 -6.31 -12.64 1.19
CA ARG A 56 -5.92 -13.92 1.80
C ARG A 56 -4.86 -14.64 0.96
N LEU A 57 -5.04 -14.73 -0.35
CA LEU A 57 -4.07 -15.36 -1.24
C LEU A 57 -2.72 -14.63 -1.22
N LEU A 58 -2.71 -13.30 -1.18
CA LEU A 58 -1.49 -12.51 -1.07
C LEU A 58 -0.74 -12.81 0.24
N LEU A 59 -1.45 -12.93 1.36
CA LEU A 59 -0.85 -13.26 2.65
C LEU A 59 -0.35 -14.70 2.72
N GLU A 60 -1.09 -15.65 2.15
CA GLU A 60 -0.65 -17.05 2.04
C GLU A 60 0.61 -17.17 1.18
N ALA A 61 0.70 -16.38 0.11
CA ALA A 61 1.87 -16.32 -0.75
C ALA A 61 3.12 -15.77 -0.03
N GLU A 62 2.99 -14.82 0.88
CA GLU A 62 4.12 -14.30 1.67
C GLU A 62 4.58 -15.26 2.77
N GLY A 63 3.63 -15.98 3.39
CA GLY A 63 3.91 -16.93 4.49
C GLY A 63 4.55 -18.25 4.06
N GLY A 64 4.73 -18.48 2.78
CA GLY A 64 5.39 -19.67 2.24
C GLY A 64 6.89 -19.69 2.56
N ASP A 65 7.36 -20.85 3.05
CA ASP A 65 8.75 -21.14 3.38
C ASP A 65 9.71 -20.71 2.26
N GLU A 66 10.90 -20.20 2.58
CA GLU A 66 11.90 -19.58 1.67
C GLU A 66 12.35 -20.45 0.46
N GLY A 67 11.80 -21.64 0.31
CA GLY A 67 12.08 -22.54 -0.80
C GLY A 67 10.90 -22.80 -1.76
N LYS A 68 9.70 -22.30 -1.46
CA LYS A 68 8.54 -22.44 -2.33
C LYS A 68 8.41 -21.18 -3.17
N THR A 69 8.55 -21.32 -4.48
CA THR A 69 8.13 -20.29 -5.43
C THR A 69 6.72 -19.86 -5.03
N THR A 70 6.60 -18.63 -4.57
CA THR A 70 5.35 -17.98 -4.19
C THR A 70 4.29 -18.39 -5.19
N ASP A 71 3.18 -18.96 -4.73
CA ASP A 71 2.18 -19.52 -5.64
C ASP A 71 1.37 -18.40 -6.30
N ASP A 72 2.11 -17.51 -7.00
CA ASP A 72 1.55 -16.41 -7.79
C ASP A 72 0.53 -16.95 -8.82
N SER A 73 0.57 -18.25 -9.11
CA SER A 73 -0.37 -18.88 -10.04
C SER A 73 -1.78 -18.95 -9.48
N ALA A 74 -1.92 -19.14 -8.16
CA ALA A 74 -3.23 -19.16 -7.50
C ALA A 74 -3.87 -17.75 -7.50
N ILE A 75 -3.06 -16.72 -7.25
CA ILE A 75 -3.51 -15.32 -7.32
C ILE A 75 -3.94 -14.97 -8.75
N LEU A 76 -3.12 -15.32 -9.73
CA LEU A 76 -3.41 -15.07 -11.14
C LEU A 76 -4.69 -15.80 -11.58
N ALA A 77 -4.83 -17.08 -11.23
CA ALA A 77 -6.02 -17.87 -11.53
C ALA A 77 -7.26 -17.26 -10.90
N HIS A 78 -7.18 -16.80 -9.66
CA HIS A 78 -8.30 -16.11 -9.00
C HIS A 78 -8.68 -14.83 -9.76
N VAL A 79 -7.71 -13.97 -10.08
CA VAL A 79 -7.93 -12.73 -10.83
C VAL A 79 -8.58 -12.99 -12.19
N GLN A 80 -8.19 -14.05 -12.90
CA GLN A 80 -8.77 -14.46 -14.19
C GLN A 80 -10.24 -14.88 -14.09
N THR A 81 -10.69 -15.36 -12.93
CA THR A 81 -12.09 -15.76 -12.72
C THR A 81 -13.00 -14.59 -12.37
N LEU A 82 -12.45 -13.45 -11.98
CA LEU A 82 -13.22 -12.30 -11.54
C LEU A 82 -13.82 -11.52 -12.71
N SER A 83 -15.07 -11.07 -12.54
CA SER A 83 -15.62 -10.04 -13.42
C SER A 83 -14.93 -8.69 -13.15
N PRO A 84 -14.95 -7.74 -14.11
CA PRO A 84 -14.33 -6.43 -13.89
C PRO A 84 -14.83 -5.69 -12.64
N GLN A 85 -16.12 -5.85 -12.32
CA GLN A 85 -16.70 -5.25 -11.11
C GLN A 85 -16.25 -5.95 -9.83
N ALA A 86 -16.13 -7.28 -9.86
CA ALA A 86 -15.63 -8.05 -8.73
C ALA A 86 -14.14 -7.74 -8.48
N LEU A 87 -13.35 -7.60 -9.55
CA LEU A 87 -11.95 -7.20 -9.46
C LEU A 87 -11.79 -5.80 -8.84
N ASP A 88 -12.60 -4.82 -9.27
CA ASP A 88 -12.60 -3.48 -8.66
C ASP A 88 -12.91 -3.55 -7.16
N LEU A 89 -13.88 -4.38 -6.77
CA LEU A 89 -14.24 -4.55 -5.36
C LEU A 89 -13.13 -5.21 -4.54
N GLU A 90 -12.53 -6.28 -5.06
CA GLU A 90 -11.39 -6.97 -4.45
C GLU A 90 -10.19 -6.04 -4.28
N LEU A 91 -9.85 -5.26 -5.31
CA LEU A 91 -8.76 -4.28 -5.23
C LEU A 91 -9.04 -3.18 -4.21
N ARG A 92 -10.28 -2.67 -4.13
CA ARG A 92 -10.66 -1.67 -3.10
C ARG A 92 -10.62 -2.24 -1.70
N SER A 93 -10.89 -3.53 -1.53
CA SER A 93 -10.82 -4.19 -0.23
C SER A 93 -9.41 -4.38 0.28
N LEU A 94 -8.40 -4.36 -0.62
CA LEU A 94 -7.01 -4.18 -0.23
C LEU A 94 -6.87 -2.79 0.39
N SER A 95 -7.42 -2.59 1.56
CA SER A 95 -7.51 -1.29 2.20
C SER A 95 -6.16 -0.57 2.15
N ALA A 96 -6.18 0.74 2.29
CA ALA A 96 -5.02 1.64 2.36
C ALA A 96 -4.03 1.29 3.50
N VAL A 97 -3.77 0.01 3.70
CA VAL A 97 -2.77 -0.51 4.62
C VAL A 97 -1.53 -0.82 3.79
N ALA A 98 -0.40 -0.25 4.20
CA ALA A 98 0.89 -0.38 3.51
C ALA A 98 1.21 -1.85 3.14
N GLU A 99 0.86 -2.79 4.00
CA GLU A 99 1.13 -4.22 3.80
C GLU A 99 0.38 -4.80 2.58
N GLY A 100 -0.93 -4.61 2.49
CA GLY A 100 -1.71 -5.10 1.35
C GLY A 100 -1.27 -4.49 0.01
N LEU A 101 -0.95 -3.18 0.03
CA LEU A 101 -0.42 -2.49 -1.15
C LEU A 101 0.97 -3.01 -1.53
N ARG A 102 1.83 -3.24 -0.54
CA ARG A 102 3.17 -3.79 -0.74
C ARG A 102 3.12 -5.17 -1.40
N LEU A 103 2.31 -6.08 -0.86
CA LEU A 103 2.15 -7.43 -1.39
C LEU A 103 1.64 -7.43 -2.82
N MET A 104 0.63 -6.59 -3.10
CA MET A 104 0.09 -6.49 -4.46
C MET A 104 1.12 -5.92 -5.45
N LEU A 105 1.94 -4.94 -5.05
CA LEU A 105 3.04 -4.43 -5.88
C LEU A 105 4.11 -5.50 -6.12
N CYS A 106 4.46 -6.31 -5.11
CA CYS A 106 5.38 -7.43 -5.27
C CYS A 106 4.85 -8.47 -6.26
N PHE A 107 3.56 -8.81 -6.15
CA PHE A 107 2.88 -9.69 -7.11
C PHE A 107 2.96 -9.13 -8.53
N PHE A 108 2.60 -7.86 -8.76
CA PHE A 108 2.72 -7.25 -10.09
C PHE A 108 4.15 -7.29 -10.64
N ALA A 109 5.14 -7.00 -9.80
CA ALA A 109 6.54 -7.06 -10.22
C ALA A 109 6.95 -8.49 -10.64
N ALA A 110 6.49 -9.52 -9.93
CA ALA A 110 6.74 -10.92 -10.26
C ALA A 110 6.04 -11.31 -11.57
N GLN A 111 4.76 -10.95 -11.75
CA GLN A 111 4.00 -11.26 -12.97
C GLN A 111 4.59 -10.58 -14.21
N LEU A 112 4.98 -9.30 -14.11
CA LEU A 112 5.63 -8.57 -15.21
C LEU A 112 6.98 -9.19 -15.60
N ARG A 113 7.75 -9.72 -14.62
CA ARG A 113 9.00 -10.44 -14.90
C ARG A 113 8.75 -11.79 -15.55
N SER A 114 7.72 -12.53 -15.12
CA SER A 114 7.37 -13.83 -15.68
C SER A 114 6.80 -13.76 -17.10
N ARG A 115 6.33 -12.58 -17.50
CA ARG A 115 5.67 -12.30 -18.79
C ARG A 115 4.44 -13.15 -19.05
N ARG A 116 3.82 -13.67 -18.00
CA ARG A 116 2.53 -14.38 -18.10
C ARG A 116 1.41 -13.37 -18.06
N ASP A 117 0.46 -13.52 -18.98
CA ASP A 117 -0.75 -12.69 -19.02
C ASP A 117 -0.49 -11.18 -18.83
N VAL A 118 0.48 -10.67 -19.60
CA VAL A 118 0.99 -9.28 -19.47
C VAL A 118 -0.14 -8.27 -19.62
N GLU A 119 -1.08 -8.50 -20.55
CA GLU A 119 -2.22 -7.59 -20.77
C GLU A 119 -3.13 -7.52 -19.56
N LEU A 120 -3.47 -8.68 -18.97
CA LEU A 120 -4.27 -8.73 -17.75
C LEU A 120 -3.54 -8.07 -16.59
N THR A 121 -2.26 -8.39 -16.42
CA THR A 121 -1.42 -7.81 -15.36
C THR A 121 -1.34 -6.29 -15.48
N GLN A 122 -1.14 -5.75 -16.67
CA GLN A 122 -1.10 -4.31 -16.91
C GLN A 122 -2.46 -3.64 -16.68
N ALA A 123 -3.56 -4.27 -17.09
CA ALA A 123 -4.90 -3.75 -16.85
C ALA A 123 -5.20 -3.70 -15.33
N CYS A 124 -4.87 -4.78 -14.60
CA CYS A 124 -5.03 -4.82 -13.14
C CYS A 124 -4.14 -3.80 -12.43
N LEU A 125 -2.89 -3.65 -12.86
CA LEU A 125 -1.95 -2.66 -12.33
C LEU A 125 -2.47 -1.23 -12.55
N ALA A 126 -2.97 -0.92 -13.74
CA ALA A 126 -3.53 0.39 -14.05
C ALA A 126 -4.75 0.70 -13.18
N LEU A 127 -5.64 -0.29 -12.98
CA LEU A 127 -6.80 -0.16 -12.11
C LEU A 127 -6.37 0.02 -10.64
N PHE A 128 -5.42 -0.77 -10.18
CA PHE A 128 -4.87 -0.69 -8.81
C PHE A 128 -4.26 0.68 -8.52
N ILE A 129 -3.42 1.20 -9.42
CA ILE A 129 -2.83 2.54 -9.28
C ILE A 129 -3.93 3.61 -9.24
N LYS A 130 -4.95 3.51 -10.10
CA LYS A 130 -6.07 4.45 -10.13
C LYS A 130 -6.88 4.46 -8.82
N ILE A 131 -7.11 3.29 -8.24
CA ILE A 131 -7.87 3.14 -6.99
C ILE A 131 -7.08 3.68 -5.80
N HIS A 132 -5.78 3.40 -5.75
CA HIS A 132 -4.93 3.65 -4.57
C HIS A 132 -3.96 4.82 -4.74
N ALA A 133 -4.16 5.69 -5.74
CA ALA A 133 -3.23 6.78 -6.06
C ALA A 133 -2.84 7.62 -4.84
N ASP A 134 -3.81 8.08 -4.07
CA ASP A 134 -3.57 8.93 -2.90
C ASP A 134 -2.82 8.17 -1.79
N ALA A 135 -3.16 6.90 -1.57
CA ALA A 135 -2.51 6.05 -0.59
C ALA A 135 -1.06 5.73 -0.98
N LEU A 136 -0.82 5.44 -2.27
CA LEU A 136 0.52 5.18 -2.80
C LEU A 136 1.43 6.40 -2.67
N VAL A 137 0.89 7.60 -2.93
CA VAL A 137 1.64 8.85 -2.75
C VAL A 137 1.91 9.11 -1.26
N ALA A 138 0.93 8.93 -0.40
CA ALA A 138 1.09 9.15 1.04
C ALA A 138 2.12 8.19 1.69
N MET A 139 2.26 6.99 1.15
CA MET A 139 3.17 5.95 1.65
C MET A 139 4.37 5.70 0.72
N ALA A 140 4.72 6.67 -0.13
CA ALA A 140 5.74 6.49 -1.16
C ALA A 140 7.11 6.06 -0.60
N ASP A 141 7.50 6.54 0.57
CA ASP A 141 8.76 6.16 1.21
C ASP A 141 8.76 4.70 1.68
N GLU A 142 7.65 4.21 2.22
CA GLU A 142 7.50 2.82 2.67
C GLU A 142 7.39 1.84 1.49
N LEU A 143 6.76 2.28 0.40
CA LEU A 143 6.50 1.47 -0.79
C LEU A 143 7.53 1.68 -1.90
N ARG A 144 8.61 2.43 -1.66
CA ARG A 144 9.63 2.75 -2.66
C ARG A 144 10.17 1.51 -3.36
N ALA A 145 10.66 0.54 -2.59
CA ALA A 145 11.29 -0.65 -3.15
C ALA A 145 10.35 -1.48 -4.06
N PRO A 146 9.11 -1.82 -3.65
CA PRO A 146 8.19 -2.51 -4.55
C PRO A 146 7.73 -1.65 -5.74
N LEU A 147 7.59 -0.34 -5.60
CA LEU A 147 7.28 0.55 -6.72
C LEU A 147 8.41 0.59 -7.76
N GLU A 148 9.66 0.71 -7.31
CA GLU A 148 10.84 0.62 -8.19
C GLU A 148 10.93 -0.74 -8.88
N ALA A 149 10.61 -1.84 -8.18
CA ALA A 149 10.60 -3.18 -8.76
C ALA A 149 9.55 -3.34 -9.86
N VAL A 150 8.34 -2.80 -9.68
CA VAL A 150 7.28 -2.77 -10.70
C VAL A 150 7.71 -1.92 -11.90
N HIS A 151 8.23 -0.73 -11.64
CA HIS A 151 8.72 0.18 -12.69
C HIS A 151 9.83 -0.47 -13.53
N ALA A 152 10.82 -1.06 -12.89
CA ALA A 152 11.91 -1.75 -13.57
C ALA A 152 11.42 -2.94 -14.41
N ALA A 153 10.52 -3.77 -13.86
CA ALA A 153 9.93 -4.91 -14.57
C ALA A 153 9.14 -4.47 -15.80
N HIS A 154 8.34 -3.40 -15.67
CA HIS A 154 7.57 -2.81 -16.76
C HIS A 154 8.49 -2.23 -17.86
N ALA A 155 9.51 -1.45 -17.48
CA ALA A 155 10.47 -0.84 -18.42
C ALA A 155 11.24 -1.90 -19.20
N ASN A 156 11.68 -2.98 -18.53
CA ASN A 156 12.37 -4.09 -19.18
C ASN A 156 11.45 -4.83 -20.17
N GLY A 157 10.19 -5.08 -19.80
CA GLY A 157 9.21 -5.69 -20.70
C GLY A 157 8.96 -4.85 -21.95
N TRP A 158 8.87 -3.52 -21.80
CA TRP A 158 8.69 -2.60 -22.91
C TRP A 158 9.91 -2.56 -23.85
N SER A 159 11.12 -2.52 -23.29
CA SER A 159 12.37 -2.56 -24.06
C SER A 159 12.48 -3.83 -24.91
N ASP A 160 12.10 -4.98 -24.35
CA ASP A 160 12.12 -6.24 -25.06
C ASP A 160 11.09 -6.29 -26.19
N LEU A 161 9.90 -5.76 -25.96
CA LEU A 161 8.85 -5.65 -26.98
C LEU A 161 9.32 -4.78 -28.14
N GLN A 162 9.91 -3.62 -27.86
CA GLN A 162 10.46 -2.73 -28.87
C GLN A 162 11.54 -3.44 -29.73
N ARG A 163 12.42 -4.22 -29.07
CA ARG A 163 13.46 -4.98 -29.77
C ARG A 163 12.87 -6.01 -30.73
N VAL A 164 11.86 -6.74 -30.29
CA VAL A 164 11.17 -7.75 -31.11
C VAL A 164 10.47 -7.08 -32.30
N MET A 165 9.76 -5.97 -32.06
CA MET A 165 9.10 -5.21 -33.12
C MET A 165 10.10 -4.68 -34.17
N HIS A 166 11.24 -4.17 -33.71
CA HIS A 166 12.30 -3.69 -34.61
C HIS A 166 12.85 -4.80 -35.48
N SER A 167 13.18 -5.95 -34.88
CA SER A 167 13.64 -7.12 -35.62
C SER A 167 12.62 -7.63 -36.64
N ALA A 168 11.33 -7.65 -36.28
CA ALA A 168 10.27 -8.05 -37.20
C ALA A 168 10.15 -7.09 -38.38
N CYS A 169 10.26 -5.77 -38.15
CA CYS A 169 10.25 -4.77 -39.23
C CYS A 169 11.46 -4.90 -40.17
N GLU A 170 12.62 -5.27 -39.67
CA GLU A 170 13.81 -5.50 -40.51
C GLU A 170 13.62 -6.73 -41.42
N LEU A 171 13.06 -7.84 -40.90
CA LEU A 171 12.78 -9.03 -41.69
C LEU A 171 11.76 -8.82 -42.83
N THR A 172 10.85 -7.86 -42.67
CA THR A 172 9.85 -7.53 -43.72
C THR A 172 10.37 -6.61 -44.79
N ARG A 173 11.56 -6.02 -44.61
CA ARG A 173 12.21 -5.14 -45.60
C ARG A 173 13.15 -5.87 -46.58
N THR A 174 13.48 -7.11 -46.30
CA THR A 174 14.27 -7.98 -47.15
C THR A 174 13.40 -8.77 -48.10
#